data_3712217a812e1717b7b01f5d86cf6db4
#
_entry.id   3712217a812e1717b7b01f5d86cf6db4
#
_cell.length_a   1.000
_cell.length_b   1.000
_cell.length_c   1.000
_cell.angle_alpha   90.00
_cell.angle_beta   90.00
_cell.angle_gamma   90.00
#
_symmetry.space_group_name_H-M   'P 1'
#
loop_
_entity.id
_entity.type
_entity.pdbx_description
1 polymer ?
#
loop_
_entity_poly.entity_id
_entity_poly.type
_entity_poly.pdbx_seq_one_letter_code
_entity_poly.pdbx_strand_id
1 'polypeptide(L)'
;GRDRFILSHAPGETADQLWVSIPTRQTVVIADYFQPFLPNAGNGKRRQRYVESWARALREMVATQPELALPMHGPALQGAATIASRLGKQASMLESIATQTIDGLNRGIPKYDIANRVELAPALATDPDAAELYSTPGDIAKTVAQEYSGWWNELPSEWNGSDRSELAQEIVQLAGGIEALHRRIEKLRHTDIRLACHLVDLAWLASPTDARVLQLAIDVWLQRLRTTEIPTQEAVTYVEHLVTLRQQRDAIVTR
;
A
#
# COMPACT_ATOMS: atom_id res chain seq x y z
N GLY A 1 8.66 -26.88 32.51
CA GLY A 1 7.90 -25.69 32.93
C GLY A 1 6.42 -25.99 33.04
N ARG A 2 5.68 -25.18 33.73
CA ARG A 2 4.21 -25.35 33.88
C ARG A 2 3.39 -24.66 32.80
N ASP A 3 4.03 -23.83 31.98
CA ASP A 3 3.33 -23.08 30.94
C ASP A 3 3.21 -23.91 29.64
N ARG A 4 2.03 -23.89 29.04
CA ARG A 4 1.75 -24.46 27.73
C ARG A 4 1.75 -23.35 26.70
N PHE A 5 2.54 -23.49 25.65
CA PHE A 5 2.57 -22.60 24.51
C PHE A 5 1.88 -23.27 23.34
N ILE A 6 0.85 -22.63 22.79
CA ILE A 6 0.11 -23.09 21.63
C ILE A 6 0.46 -22.17 20.48
N LEU A 7 1.12 -22.71 19.46
CA LEU A 7 1.51 -21.98 18.26
C LEU A 7 0.43 -22.19 17.20
N SER A 8 -0.11 -21.10 16.68
CA SER A 8 -1.13 -21.10 15.65
C SER A 8 -0.58 -20.41 14.40
N HIS A 9 -0.46 -21.18 13.31
CA HIS A 9 -0.06 -20.64 12.02
C HIS A 9 -1.28 -20.01 11.35
N ALA A 10 -1.14 -18.75 10.92
CA ALA A 10 -2.14 -18.07 10.12
C ALA A 10 -1.42 -17.06 9.22
N PRO A 11 -1.45 -17.24 7.89
CA PRO A 11 -0.91 -16.24 6.98
C PRO A 11 -1.51 -14.86 7.22
N GLY A 12 -0.66 -13.85 7.26
CA GLY A 12 -1.07 -12.46 7.50
C GLY A 12 -0.15 -11.53 6.75
N GLU A 13 0.77 -10.84 7.43
CA GLU A 13 1.80 -10.04 6.79
C GLU A 13 2.78 -10.90 5.97
N THR A 14 3.04 -12.13 6.40
CA THR A 14 3.80 -13.15 5.67
C THR A 14 3.06 -14.47 5.64
N ALA A 15 3.45 -15.36 4.72
CA ALA A 15 2.83 -16.67 4.56
C ALA A 15 3.11 -17.62 5.74
N ASP A 16 4.20 -17.40 6.47
CA ASP A 16 4.68 -18.22 7.58
C ASP A 16 4.40 -17.59 8.96
N GLN A 17 3.62 -16.52 9.01
CA GLN A 17 3.31 -15.83 10.24
C GLN A 17 2.52 -16.72 11.21
N LEU A 18 2.85 -16.59 12.50
CA LEU A 18 2.19 -17.31 13.57
C LEU A 18 1.95 -16.39 14.78
N TRP A 19 1.03 -16.80 15.62
CA TRP A 19 0.81 -16.21 16.94
C TRP A 19 0.86 -17.30 18.01
N VAL A 20 1.06 -16.91 19.27
CA VAL A 20 1.22 -17.85 20.37
C VAL A 20 0.21 -17.54 21.46
N SER A 21 -0.52 -18.57 21.91
CA SER A 21 -1.35 -18.51 23.11
C SER A 21 -0.66 -19.19 24.29
N ILE A 22 -0.73 -18.56 25.46
CA ILE A 22 -0.26 -19.09 26.74
C ILE A 22 -1.47 -19.11 27.70
N PRO A 23 -2.34 -20.14 27.61
CA PRO A 23 -3.61 -20.17 28.34
C PRO A 23 -3.46 -20.04 29.85
N THR A 24 -2.42 -20.67 30.43
CA THR A 24 -2.12 -20.60 31.89
C THR A 24 -1.83 -19.18 32.39
N ARG A 25 -1.52 -18.24 31.46
CA ARG A 25 -1.23 -16.83 31.74
C ARG A 25 -2.26 -15.89 31.13
N GLN A 26 -3.29 -16.41 30.48
CA GLN A 26 -4.26 -15.63 29.71
C GLN A 26 -3.56 -14.60 28.79
N THR A 27 -2.49 -15.05 28.14
CA THR A 27 -1.63 -14.18 27.33
C THR A 27 -1.58 -14.68 25.89
N VAL A 28 -1.58 -13.74 24.95
CA VAL A 28 -1.29 -13.99 23.53
C VAL A 28 -0.12 -13.13 23.07
N VAL A 29 0.81 -13.76 22.31
CA VAL A 29 1.87 -13.04 21.59
C VAL A 29 1.41 -12.95 20.15
N ILE A 30 1.16 -11.74 19.68
CA ILE A 30 0.37 -11.50 18.48
C ILE A 30 1.18 -10.92 17.31
N ALA A 31 2.52 -10.87 17.44
CA ALA A 31 3.42 -10.42 16.39
C ALA A 31 2.91 -9.14 15.70
N ASP A 32 2.96 -9.10 14.37
CA ASP A 32 2.51 -7.99 13.54
C ASP A 32 1.01 -8.04 13.18
N TYR A 33 0.24 -8.99 13.74
CA TYR A 33 -1.21 -9.00 13.49
C TYR A 33 -1.93 -7.77 14.05
N PHE A 34 -1.41 -7.18 15.11
CA PHE A 34 -1.91 -5.92 15.63
C PHE A 34 -0.88 -4.80 15.42
N GLN A 35 -1.33 -3.74 14.81
CA GLN A 35 -0.61 -2.49 14.62
C GLN A 35 -1.52 -1.35 15.11
N PRO A 36 -1.03 -0.35 15.89
CA PRO A 36 -1.86 0.74 16.40
C PRO A 36 -2.21 1.79 15.30
N PHE A 37 -2.53 1.29 14.10
CA PHE A 37 -2.92 2.01 12.89
C PHE A 37 -3.54 1.02 11.90
N LEU A 38 -4.02 1.49 10.75
CA LEU A 38 -4.51 0.59 9.69
C LEU A 38 -3.43 -0.42 9.31
N PRO A 39 -3.69 -1.73 9.40
CA PRO A 39 -2.67 -2.76 9.18
C PRO A 39 -1.94 -2.59 7.85
N ASN A 40 -0.62 -2.78 7.87
CA ASN A 40 0.22 -2.70 6.69
C ASN A 40 0.00 -3.90 5.74
N ALA A 41 -1.25 -4.11 5.36
CA ALA A 41 -1.68 -5.21 4.51
C ALA A 41 -1.67 -4.86 3.01
N GLY A 42 -1.35 -3.60 2.65
CA GLY A 42 -1.37 -3.06 1.29
C GLY A 42 0.01 -2.79 0.68
N ASN A 43 1.09 -3.46 1.11
CA ASN A 43 2.42 -3.15 0.62
C ASN A 43 2.72 -3.79 -0.74
N GLY A 44 2.59 -3.02 -1.82
CA GLY A 44 2.82 -3.44 -3.20
C GLY A 44 4.27 -3.83 -3.57
N LYS A 45 5.26 -3.55 -2.70
CA LYS A 45 6.67 -3.91 -2.90
C LYS A 45 7.06 -5.22 -2.20
N ARG A 46 6.12 -5.87 -1.54
CA ARG A 46 6.34 -7.11 -0.80
C ARG A 46 5.59 -8.28 -1.42
N ARG A 47 5.86 -9.48 -0.91
CA ARG A 47 5.09 -10.67 -1.26
C ARG A 47 3.63 -10.48 -0.87
N GLN A 48 2.77 -11.35 -1.42
CA GLN A 48 1.34 -11.39 -1.10
C GLN A 48 1.13 -11.35 0.41
N ARG A 49 0.17 -10.54 0.85
CA ARG A 49 -0.36 -10.47 2.20
C ARG A 49 -1.76 -11.04 2.22
N TYR A 50 -2.13 -11.70 3.29
CA TYR A 50 -3.30 -12.56 3.38
C TYR A 50 -4.36 -11.90 4.25
N VAL A 51 -5.09 -10.96 3.67
CA VAL A 51 -5.96 -10.02 4.39
C VAL A 51 -7.06 -10.72 5.18
N GLU A 52 -7.76 -11.68 4.57
CA GLU A 52 -8.85 -12.41 5.24
C GLU A 52 -8.32 -13.39 6.29
N SER A 53 -7.21 -14.08 6.02
CA SER A 53 -6.57 -14.95 7.00
C SER A 53 -6.06 -14.15 8.21
N TRP A 54 -5.53 -12.95 7.96
CA TRP A 54 -5.13 -12.00 9.01
C TRP A 54 -6.30 -11.60 9.89
N ALA A 55 -7.43 -11.18 9.28
CA ALA A 55 -8.64 -10.84 10.02
C ALA A 55 -9.17 -12.01 10.87
N ARG A 56 -9.17 -13.22 10.30
CA ARG A 56 -9.56 -14.45 11.00
C ARG A 56 -8.66 -14.73 12.19
N ALA A 57 -7.35 -14.60 12.05
CA ALA A 57 -6.39 -14.77 13.14
C ALA A 57 -6.68 -13.81 14.31
N LEU A 58 -6.98 -12.55 14.02
CA LEU A 58 -7.39 -11.58 15.04
C LEU A 58 -8.66 -12.00 15.77
N ARG A 59 -9.67 -12.55 15.06
CA ARG A 59 -10.89 -13.10 15.67
C ARG A 59 -10.60 -14.30 16.56
N GLU A 60 -9.71 -15.19 16.11
CA GLU A 60 -9.29 -16.37 16.89
C GLU A 60 -8.55 -15.95 18.18
N MET A 61 -7.67 -14.96 18.11
CA MET A 61 -7.01 -14.41 19.29
C MET A 61 -8.02 -13.86 20.31
N VAL A 62 -9.00 -13.08 19.85
CA VAL A 62 -10.08 -12.54 20.69
C VAL A 62 -10.88 -13.66 21.34
N ALA A 63 -11.16 -14.75 20.61
CA ALA A 63 -11.92 -15.89 21.13
C ALA A 63 -11.21 -16.63 22.28
N THR A 64 -9.88 -16.48 22.43
CA THR A 64 -9.15 -17.04 23.58
C THR A 64 -9.34 -16.24 24.87
N GLN A 65 -10.02 -15.09 24.83
CA GLN A 65 -10.27 -14.18 25.94
C GLN A 65 -9.00 -13.82 26.75
N PRO A 66 -7.95 -13.32 26.09
CA PRO A 66 -6.68 -13.02 26.78
C PRO A 66 -6.81 -11.75 27.62
N GLU A 67 -6.12 -11.75 28.77
CA GLU A 67 -5.95 -10.56 29.63
C GLU A 67 -4.71 -9.73 29.27
N LEU A 68 -3.78 -10.33 28.49
CA LEU A 68 -2.58 -9.67 28.01
C LEU A 68 -2.32 -10.03 26.55
N ALA A 69 -2.14 -9.04 25.68
CA ALA A 69 -1.69 -9.24 24.31
C ALA A 69 -0.37 -8.47 24.07
N LEU A 70 0.62 -9.17 23.49
CA LEU A 70 1.97 -8.68 23.24
C LEU A 70 2.19 -8.52 21.72
N PRO A 71 1.99 -7.31 21.17
CA PRO A 71 2.28 -7.02 19.77
C PRO A 71 3.78 -6.71 19.56
N MET A 72 4.24 -6.74 18.30
CA MET A 72 5.56 -6.21 17.91
C MET A 72 5.56 -4.69 17.78
N HIS A 73 4.41 -4.08 17.50
CA HIS A 73 4.26 -2.63 17.37
C HIS A 73 3.35 -2.07 18.45
N GLY A 74 3.80 -0.99 19.08
CA GLY A 74 3.06 -0.30 20.15
C GLY A 74 3.17 -0.98 21.53
N PRO A 75 2.45 -0.48 22.53
CA PRO A 75 2.45 -1.03 23.87
C PRO A 75 1.65 -2.35 23.96
N ALA A 76 1.95 -3.14 24.98
CA ALA A 76 1.15 -4.31 25.33
C ALA A 76 -0.30 -3.88 25.64
N LEU A 77 -1.26 -4.68 25.17
CA LEU A 77 -2.67 -4.46 25.44
C LEU A 77 -3.09 -5.25 26.70
N GLN A 78 -3.79 -4.61 27.62
CA GLN A 78 -4.20 -5.21 28.87
C GLN A 78 -5.73 -5.12 29.03
N GLY A 79 -6.30 -6.20 29.59
CA GLY A 79 -7.72 -6.38 29.83
C GLY A 79 -8.47 -6.95 28.62
N ALA A 80 -9.21 -8.05 28.86
CA ALA A 80 -9.91 -8.79 27.81
C ALA A 80 -10.84 -7.89 26.96
N ALA A 81 -11.54 -6.96 27.58
CA ALA A 81 -12.44 -6.03 26.87
C ALA A 81 -11.66 -5.09 25.92
N THR A 82 -10.53 -4.54 26.36
CA THR A 82 -9.68 -3.67 25.54
C THR A 82 -9.10 -4.43 24.36
N ILE A 83 -8.59 -5.64 24.62
CA ILE A 83 -8.01 -6.50 23.59
C ILE A 83 -9.09 -6.89 22.55
N ALA A 84 -10.25 -7.35 23.01
CA ALA A 84 -11.37 -7.71 22.14
C ALA A 84 -11.82 -6.51 21.28
N SER A 85 -11.91 -5.31 21.86
CA SER A 85 -12.29 -4.10 21.14
C SER A 85 -11.28 -3.75 20.06
N ARG A 86 -9.98 -3.70 20.37
CA ARG A 86 -8.96 -3.23 19.42
C ARG A 86 -8.66 -4.26 18.33
N LEU A 87 -8.44 -5.52 18.69
CA LEU A 87 -8.21 -6.57 17.70
C LEU A 87 -9.46 -6.80 16.84
N GLY A 88 -10.65 -6.80 17.48
CA GLY A 88 -11.93 -6.94 16.79
C GLY A 88 -12.18 -5.81 15.79
N LYS A 89 -11.80 -4.57 16.11
CA LYS A 89 -11.87 -3.42 15.22
C LYS A 89 -10.97 -3.62 13.99
N GLN A 90 -9.71 -4.01 14.20
CA GLN A 90 -8.80 -4.26 13.07
C GLN A 90 -9.27 -5.41 12.17
N ALA A 91 -9.78 -6.49 12.77
CA ALA A 91 -10.40 -7.56 11.99
C ALA A 91 -11.55 -7.03 11.13
N SER A 92 -12.43 -6.21 11.70
CA SER A 92 -13.57 -5.63 10.96
C SER A 92 -13.13 -4.69 9.83
N MET A 93 -12.05 -3.92 10.00
CA MET A 93 -11.50 -3.10 8.92
C MET A 93 -11.00 -3.96 7.76
N LEU A 94 -10.21 -4.98 8.04
CA LEU A 94 -9.68 -5.91 7.02
C LEU A 94 -10.81 -6.68 6.33
N GLU A 95 -11.78 -7.19 7.08
CA GLU A 95 -12.98 -7.88 6.57
C GLU A 95 -13.81 -6.97 5.65
N SER A 96 -14.01 -5.71 6.04
CA SER A 96 -14.75 -4.72 5.24
C SER A 96 -14.06 -4.45 3.91
N ILE A 97 -12.74 -4.21 3.92
CA ILE A 97 -11.95 -3.97 2.71
C ILE A 97 -11.98 -5.19 1.79
N ALA A 98 -11.79 -6.40 2.34
CA ALA A 98 -11.83 -7.64 1.58
C ALA A 98 -13.21 -7.84 0.94
N THR A 99 -14.29 -7.67 1.71
CA THR A 99 -15.66 -7.81 1.22
C THR A 99 -15.96 -6.82 0.09
N GLN A 100 -15.66 -5.53 0.26
CA GLN A 100 -15.88 -4.52 -0.78
C GLN A 100 -15.09 -4.85 -2.06
N THR A 101 -13.86 -5.37 -1.90
CA THR A 101 -13.01 -5.74 -3.04
C THR A 101 -13.58 -6.94 -3.79
N ILE A 102 -13.94 -8.02 -3.07
CA ILE A 102 -14.50 -9.24 -3.65
C ILE A 102 -15.84 -8.96 -4.33
N ASP A 103 -16.70 -8.16 -3.70
CA ASP A 103 -17.97 -7.73 -4.30
C ASP A 103 -17.73 -6.92 -5.59
N GLY A 104 -16.72 -6.05 -5.61
CA GLY A 104 -16.32 -5.33 -6.81
C GLY A 104 -15.89 -6.27 -7.94
N LEU A 105 -15.02 -7.25 -7.63
CA LEU A 105 -14.57 -8.26 -8.59
C LEU A 105 -15.74 -9.09 -9.13
N ASN A 106 -16.64 -9.55 -8.27
CA ASN A 106 -17.82 -10.32 -8.66
C ASN A 106 -18.77 -9.53 -9.56
N ARG A 107 -18.77 -8.21 -9.47
CA ARG A 107 -19.54 -7.29 -10.32
C ARG A 107 -18.81 -6.92 -11.60
N GLY A 108 -17.61 -7.43 -11.84
CA GLY A 108 -16.78 -7.11 -13.02
C GLY A 108 -16.26 -5.68 -13.03
N ILE A 109 -16.12 -5.03 -11.87
CA ILE A 109 -15.51 -3.70 -11.77
C ILE A 109 -14.00 -3.85 -11.94
N PRO A 110 -13.33 -3.04 -12.80
CA PRO A 110 -11.88 -3.09 -12.96
C PRO A 110 -11.15 -2.92 -11.61
N LYS A 111 -10.08 -3.68 -11.40
CA LYS A 111 -9.32 -3.68 -10.13
C LYS A 111 -8.88 -2.30 -9.67
N TYR A 112 -8.41 -1.47 -10.62
CA TYR A 112 -7.99 -0.10 -10.31
C TYR A 112 -9.15 0.75 -9.79
N ASP A 113 -10.33 0.60 -10.38
CA ASP A 113 -11.54 1.32 -9.96
C ASP A 113 -12.06 0.84 -8.61
N ILE A 114 -11.93 -0.46 -8.31
CA ILE A 114 -12.25 -1.01 -6.98
C ILE A 114 -11.37 -0.35 -5.94
N ALA A 115 -10.05 -0.34 -6.14
CA ALA A 115 -9.09 0.24 -5.19
C ALA A 115 -9.35 1.73 -4.90
N ASN A 116 -9.88 2.47 -5.88
CA ASN A 116 -10.23 3.89 -5.71
C ASN A 116 -11.58 4.13 -4.99
N ARG A 117 -12.38 3.08 -4.76
CA ARG A 117 -13.73 3.18 -4.17
C ARG A 117 -13.84 2.53 -2.79
N VAL A 118 -12.86 1.70 -2.43
CA VAL A 118 -12.87 1.03 -1.13
C VAL A 118 -12.56 2.04 -0.04
N GLU A 119 -13.44 2.11 0.95
CA GLU A 119 -13.36 3.06 2.06
C GLU A 119 -13.64 2.36 3.40
N LEU A 120 -13.06 2.90 4.46
CA LEU A 120 -13.44 2.53 5.83
C LEU A 120 -14.75 3.23 6.21
N ALA A 121 -15.46 2.65 7.19
CA ALA A 121 -16.66 3.29 7.72
C ALA A 121 -16.34 4.70 8.26
N PRO A 122 -17.19 5.72 8.00
CA PRO A 122 -16.93 7.10 8.42
C PRO A 122 -16.64 7.27 9.91
N ALA A 123 -17.19 6.40 10.76
CA ALA A 123 -16.93 6.38 12.20
C ALA A 123 -15.46 6.10 12.56
N LEU A 124 -14.67 5.57 11.64
CA LEU A 124 -13.24 5.27 11.82
C LEU A 124 -12.32 6.40 11.37
N ALA A 125 -12.83 7.45 10.73
CA ALA A 125 -12.02 8.53 10.15
C ALA A 125 -11.10 9.25 11.16
N THR A 126 -11.47 9.25 12.44
CA THR A 126 -10.69 9.86 13.54
C THR A 126 -10.14 8.83 14.52
N ASP A 127 -10.31 7.55 14.23
CA ASP A 127 -9.81 6.47 15.09
C ASP A 127 -8.30 6.28 14.85
N PRO A 128 -7.46 6.37 15.89
CA PRO A 128 -6.02 6.20 15.74
C PRO A 128 -5.64 4.81 15.21
N ASP A 129 -6.42 3.76 15.52
CA ASP A 129 -6.17 2.40 15.03
C ASP A 129 -6.53 2.24 13.53
N ALA A 130 -7.16 3.25 12.92
CA ALA A 130 -7.48 3.31 11.49
C ALA A 130 -6.60 4.30 10.70
N ALA A 131 -5.62 4.94 11.36
CA ALA A 131 -4.74 5.90 10.70
C ALA A 131 -3.96 5.26 9.54
N GLU A 132 -3.97 5.89 8.39
CA GLU A 132 -3.33 5.41 7.14
C GLU A 132 -1.82 5.68 7.13
N LEU A 133 -1.08 5.16 8.13
CA LEU A 133 0.35 5.45 8.28
C LEU A 133 1.24 4.71 7.26
N TYR A 134 0.90 3.49 6.91
CA TYR A 134 1.71 2.65 6.01
C TYR A 134 1.05 2.41 4.66
N SER A 135 -0.24 2.17 4.64
CA SER A 135 -1.03 1.88 3.45
C SER A 135 -2.44 2.46 3.60
N THR A 136 -3.12 2.62 2.47
CA THR A 136 -4.52 3.04 2.40
C THR A 136 -5.45 1.84 2.29
N PRO A 137 -6.77 1.97 2.50
CA PRO A 137 -7.73 0.94 2.16
C PRO A 137 -7.64 0.48 0.70
N GLY A 138 -7.38 1.43 -0.22
CA GLY A 138 -7.17 1.13 -1.64
C GLY A 138 -5.93 0.27 -1.91
N ASP A 139 -4.83 0.45 -1.15
CA ASP A 139 -3.64 -0.39 -1.29
C ASP A 139 -3.91 -1.81 -0.79
N ILE A 140 -4.66 -1.95 0.30
CA ILE A 140 -5.10 -3.26 0.81
C ILE A 140 -6.03 -3.94 -0.21
N ALA A 141 -6.95 -3.18 -0.82
CA ALA A 141 -7.82 -3.69 -1.87
C ALA A 141 -7.05 -4.21 -3.09
N LYS A 142 -5.96 -3.55 -3.51
CA LYS A 142 -5.07 -4.05 -4.58
C LYS A 142 -4.47 -5.41 -4.21
N THR A 143 -4.08 -5.59 -2.95
CA THR A 143 -3.53 -6.85 -2.44
C THR A 143 -4.57 -7.97 -2.45
N VAL A 144 -5.80 -7.71 -2.01
CA VAL A 144 -6.92 -8.64 -2.09
C VAL A 144 -7.26 -8.96 -3.55
N ALA A 145 -7.39 -7.95 -4.40
CA ALA A 145 -7.70 -8.15 -5.82
C ALA A 145 -6.65 -9.03 -6.52
N GLN A 146 -5.36 -8.84 -6.20
CA GLN A 146 -4.28 -9.67 -6.75
C GLN A 146 -4.37 -11.14 -6.27
N GLU A 147 -4.73 -11.38 -5.01
CA GLU A 147 -4.92 -12.72 -4.46
C GLU A 147 -6.00 -13.50 -5.22
N TYR A 148 -7.12 -12.86 -5.53
CA TYR A 148 -8.28 -13.50 -6.16
C TYR A 148 -8.25 -13.52 -7.69
N SER A 149 -7.56 -12.59 -8.34
CA SER A 149 -7.64 -12.41 -9.80
C SER A 149 -6.27 -12.28 -10.50
N GLY A 150 -5.16 -12.50 -9.76
CA GLY A 150 -3.81 -12.47 -10.31
C GLY A 150 -3.28 -11.06 -10.62
N TRP A 151 -2.13 -11.01 -11.29
CA TRP A 151 -1.35 -9.78 -11.51
C TRP A 151 -1.83 -8.92 -12.69
N TRP A 152 -2.56 -9.50 -13.65
CA TRP A 152 -2.96 -8.78 -14.86
C TRP A 152 -3.89 -7.59 -14.55
N ASN A 153 -3.62 -6.44 -15.15
CA ASN A 153 -4.33 -5.19 -14.92
C ASN A 153 -5.57 -4.96 -15.80
N GLU A 154 -6.01 -6.01 -16.51
CA GLU A 154 -7.22 -6.06 -17.36
C GLU A 154 -7.12 -5.26 -18.67
N LEU A 155 -5.96 -4.67 -18.98
CA LEU A 155 -5.71 -4.09 -20.29
C LEU A 155 -5.05 -5.13 -21.21
N PRO A 156 -5.66 -5.52 -22.34
CA PRO A 156 -5.12 -6.56 -23.23
C PRO A 156 -3.70 -6.28 -23.72
N SER A 157 -3.36 -5.00 -23.96
CA SER A 157 -2.03 -4.58 -24.38
C SER A 157 -0.94 -4.80 -23.31
N GLU A 158 -1.31 -4.85 -22.03
CA GLU A 158 -0.37 -5.08 -20.91
C GLU A 158 -0.09 -6.56 -20.63
N TRP A 159 -0.80 -7.49 -21.29
CA TRP A 159 -0.52 -8.92 -21.14
C TRP A 159 0.86 -9.30 -21.70
N ASN A 160 1.21 -8.72 -22.83
CA ASN A 160 2.54 -8.81 -23.44
C ASN A 160 2.86 -7.44 -24.05
N GLY A 161 3.17 -6.48 -23.16
CA GLY A 161 3.35 -5.09 -23.52
C GLY A 161 4.60 -4.83 -24.35
N SER A 162 4.59 -3.74 -25.11
CA SER A 162 5.79 -3.18 -25.74
C SER A 162 6.78 -2.66 -24.69
N ASP A 163 8.00 -2.37 -25.11
CA ASP A 163 8.96 -1.68 -24.24
C ASP A 163 8.39 -0.35 -23.76
N ARG A 164 8.53 -0.09 -22.47
CA ARG A 164 7.96 1.10 -21.84
C ARG A 164 8.59 2.40 -22.36
N SER A 165 9.87 2.37 -22.74
CA SER A 165 10.55 3.54 -23.30
C SER A 165 10.08 3.83 -24.72
N GLU A 166 9.82 2.80 -25.54
CA GLU A 166 9.27 2.95 -26.88
C GLU A 166 7.84 3.52 -26.83
N LEU A 167 6.98 2.99 -25.95
CA LEU A 167 5.65 3.52 -25.75
C LEU A 167 5.69 4.98 -25.27
N ALA A 168 6.59 5.31 -24.34
CA ALA A 168 6.74 6.66 -23.86
C ALA A 168 7.22 7.61 -24.96
N GLN A 169 8.14 7.20 -25.82
CA GLN A 169 8.61 7.98 -26.97
C GLN A 169 7.47 8.27 -27.94
N GLU A 170 6.63 7.27 -28.25
CA GLU A 170 5.46 7.45 -29.11
C GLU A 170 4.46 8.44 -28.53
N ILE A 171 4.18 8.34 -27.22
CA ILE A 171 3.28 9.28 -26.52
C ILE A 171 3.86 10.71 -26.55
N VAL A 172 5.17 10.85 -26.37
CA VAL A 172 5.86 12.17 -26.46
C VAL A 172 5.71 12.76 -27.87
N GLN A 173 5.85 11.95 -28.91
CA GLN A 173 5.66 12.40 -30.30
C GLN A 173 4.21 12.86 -30.54
N LEU A 174 3.22 12.06 -30.11
CA LEU A 174 1.80 12.39 -30.22
C LEU A 174 1.44 13.67 -29.44
N ALA A 175 2.13 13.97 -28.36
CA ALA A 175 1.97 15.20 -27.58
C ALA A 175 2.58 16.45 -28.25
N GLY A 176 3.29 16.28 -29.37
CA GLY A 176 3.99 17.36 -30.05
C GLY A 176 5.44 17.58 -29.58
N GLY A 177 6.04 16.53 -29.05
CA GLY A 177 7.45 16.48 -28.62
C GLY A 177 7.63 16.78 -27.12
N ILE A 178 8.87 16.59 -26.67
CA ILE A 178 9.23 16.69 -25.24
C ILE A 178 8.96 18.08 -24.64
N GLU A 179 9.17 19.13 -25.40
CA GLU A 179 8.92 20.51 -24.96
C GLU A 179 7.41 20.81 -24.76
N ALA A 180 6.56 20.23 -25.61
CA ALA A 180 5.12 20.36 -25.44
C ALA A 180 4.63 19.60 -24.19
N LEU A 181 5.16 18.39 -23.97
CA LEU A 181 4.87 17.60 -22.76
C LEU A 181 5.36 18.31 -21.51
N HIS A 182 6.60 18.88 -21.52
CA HIS A 182 7.14 19.66 -20.41
C HIS A 182 6.20 20.81 -20.02
N ARG A 183 5.78 21.64 -20.98
CA ARG A 183 4.82 22.75 -20.70
C ARG A 183 3.51 22.21 -20.11
N ARG A 184 3.03 21.07 -20.54
CA ARG A 184 1.81 20.46 -20.00
C ARG A 184 1.99 19.99 -18.55
N ILE A 185 3.12 19.36 -18.26
CA ILE A 185 3.49 18.92 -16.90
C ILE A 185 3.56 20.13 -15.96
N GLU A 186 4.28 21.19 -16.37
CA GLU A 186 4.40 22.44 -15.59
C GLU A 186 3.03 23.04 -15.24
N LYS A 187 2.07 23.00 -16.15
CA LYS A 187 0.70 23.45 -15.88
C LYS A 187 -0.03 22.53 -14.91
N LEU A 188 0.08 21.22 -15.11
CA LEU A 188 -0.65 20.22 -14.34
C LEU A 188 -0.14 20.10 -12.90
N ARG A 189 1.16 20.30 -12.65
CA ARG A 189 1.70 20.21 -11.28
C ARG A 189 1.03 21.17 -10.29
N HIS A 190 0.40 22.22 -10.77
CA HIS A 190 -0.32 23.19 -9.95
C HIS A 190 -1.84 22.93 -9.87
N THR A 191 -2.40 22.05 -10.70
CA THR A 191 -3.83 21.77 -10.78
C THR A 191 -4.18 20.32 -10.51
N ASP A 192 -3.31 19.38 -10.91
CA ASP A 192 -3.44 17.94 -10.71
C ASP A 192 -2.06 17.29 -10.64
N ILE A 193 -1.50 17.27 -9.45
CA ILE A 193 -0.14 16.72 -9.22
C ILE A 193 -0.06 15.22 -9.55
N ARG A 194 -1.14 14.44 -9.37
CA ARG A 194 -1.14 13.01 -9.68
C ARG A 194 -0.99 12.78 -11.17
N LEU A 195 -1.74 13.52 -11.97
CA LEU A 195 -1.62 13.45 -13.43
C LEU A 195 -0.26 13.97 -13.91
N ALA A 196 0.28 15.01 -13.27
CA ALA A 196 1.64 15.49 -13.57
C ALA A 196 2.69 14.40 -13.31
N CYS A 197 2.58 13.60 -12.24
CA CYS A 197 3.46 12.47 -11.97
C CYS A 197 3.43 11.42 -13.09
N HIS A 198 2.24 11.05 -13.58
CA HIS A 198 2.16 10.12 -14.73
C HIS A 198 2.85 10.64 -15.97
N LEU A 199 2.64 11.93 -16.30
CA LEU A 199 3.25 12.52 -17.50
C LEU A 199 4.76 12.71 -17.35
N VAL A 200 5.28 13.00 -16.16
CA VAL A 200 6.71 13.15 -15.96
C VAL A 200 7.45 11.81 -16.00
N ASP A 201 6.79 10.71 -15.57
CA ASP A 201 7.34 9.37 -15.73
C ASP A 201 7.47 9.00 -17.21
N LEU A 202 6.48 9.34 -18.03
CA LEU A 202 6.56 9.16 -19.48
C LEU A 202 7.68 10.01 -20.10
N ALA A 203 7.83 11.26 -19.69
CA ALA A 203 8.92 12.12 -20.15
C ALA A 203 10.30 11.54 -19.79
N TRP A 204 10.46 11.05 -18.56
CA TRP A 204 11.67 10.39 -18.08
C TRP A 204 11.98 9.10 -18.84
N LEU A 205 10.99 8.23 -19.04
CA LEU A 205 11.16 6.99 -19.80
C LEU A 205 11.54 7.25 -21.26
N ALA A 206 10.99 8.30 -21.88
CA ALA A 206 11.30 8.68 -23.26
C ALA A 206 12.68 9.32 -23.40
N SER A 207 13.18 10.04 -22.38
CA SER A 207 14.41 10.83 -22.43
C SER A 207 15.18 10.75 -21.11
N PRO A 208 15.68 9.56 -20.71
CA PRO A 208 16.28 9.33 -19.39
C PRO A 208 17.63 10.00 -19.19
N THR A 209 18.22 10.57 -20.23
CA THR A 209 19.52 11.27 -20.22
C THR A 209 19.39 12.77 -20.48
N ASP A 210 18.18 13.32 -20.61
CA ASP A 210 17.98 14.77 -20.71
C ASP A 210 17.95 15.40 -19.30
N ALA A 211 18.95 16.22 -18.99
CA ALA A 211 19.09 16.85 -17.68
C ALA A 211 17.88 17.73 -17.30
N ARG A 212 17.20 18.34 -18.27
CA ARG A 212 16.00 19.17 -18.05
C ARG A 212 14.79 18.30 -17.67
N VAL A 213 14.64 17.14 -18.32
CA VAL A 213 13.60 16.17 -17.99
C VAL A 213 13.82 15.60 -16.60
N LEU A 214 15.06 15.23 -16.27
CA LEU A 214 15.43 14.75 -14.94
C LEU A 214 15.16 15.79 -13.86
N GLN A 215 15.50 17.07 -14.11
CA GLN A 215 15.21 18.14 -13.15
C GLN A 215 13.71 18.34 -12.97
N LEU A 216 12.91 18.36 -14.04
CA LEU A 216 11.47 18.46 -13.99
C LEU A 216 10.85 17.28 -13.18
N ALA A 217 11.34 16.06 -13.41
CA ALA A 217 10.88 14.88 -12.68
C ALA A 217 11.18 15.01 -11.18
N ILE A 218 12.38 15.45 -10.81
CA ILE A 218 12.76 15.72 -9.41
C ILE A 218 11.79 16.74 -8.80
N ASP A 219 11.50 17.84 -9.49
CA ASP A 219 10.65 18.91 -8.97
C ASP A 219 9.20 18.46 -8.77
N VAL A 220 8.65 17.71 -9.72
CA VAL A 220 7.28 17.17 -9.64
C VAL A 220 7.15 16.16 -8.50
N TRP A 221 8.09 15.21 -8.38
CA TRP A 221 8.05 14.20 -7.32
C TRP A 221 8.32 14.79 -5.93
N LEU A 222 9.18 15.80 -5.81
CA LEU A 222 9.34 16.56 -4.56
C LEU A 222 8.07 17.31 -4.19
N GLN A 223 7.38 17.90 -5.14
CA GLN A 223 6.11 18.57 -4.91
C GLN A 223 5.04 17.55 -4.48
N ARG A 224 4.94 16.41 -5.15
CA ARG A 224 4.02 15.32 -4.77
C ARG A 224 4.24 14.87 -3.34
N LEU A 225 5.51 14.69 -2.93
CA LEU A 225 5.88 14.28 -1.57
C LEU A 225 5.48 15.30 -0.49
N ARG A 226 5.27 16.57 -0.86
CA ARG A 226 4.95 17.67 0.07
C ARG A 226 3.47 18.02 0.13
N THR A 227 2.63 17.52 -0.76
CA THR A 227 1.27 18.05 -0.96
C THR A 227 0.22 17.55 0.02
N THR A 228 0.41 16.37 0.63
CA THR A 228 -0.56 15.77 1.56
C THR A 228 0.12 14.79 2.48
N GLU A 229 -0.55 14.38 3.53
CA GLU A 229 -0.16 13.20 4.30
C GLU A 229 -0.17 11.99 3.36
N ILE A 230 1.00 11.43 3.14
CA ILE A 230 1.22 10.30 2.24
C ILE A 230 1.61 9.11 3.11
N PRO A 231 0.97 7.94 2.95
CA PRO A 231 1.36 6.74 3.67
C PRO A 231 2.83 6.41 3.48
N THR A 232 3.46 5.87 4.51
CA THR A 232 4.91 5.62 4.54
C THR A 232 5.40 4.81 3.34
N GLN A 233 4.65 3.80 2.88
CA GLN A 233 5.04 2.97 1.75
C GLN A 233 5.06 3.76 0.42
N GLU A 234 4.09 4.61 0.23
CA GLU A 234 4.02 5.53 -0.92
C GLU A 234 5.18 6.54 -0.85
N ALA A 235 5.38 7.19 0.30
CA ALA A 235 6.46 8.15 0.52
C ALA A 235 7.85 7.55 0.27
N VAL A 236 8.14 6.36 0.81
CA VAL A 236 9.41 5.65 0.58
C VAL A 236 9.63 5.38 -0.91
N THR A 237 8.59 5.00 -1.64
CA THR A 237 8.67 4.77 -3.09
C THR A 237 9.09 6.03 -3.84
N TYR A 238 8.53 7.17 -3.48
CA TYR A 238 8.87 8.46 -4.09
C TYR A 238 10.29 8.91 -3.74
N VAL A 239 10.73 8.70 -2.50
CA VAL A 239 12.10 9.01 -2.07
C VAL A 239 13.12 8.16 -2.83
N GLU A 240 12.89 6.86 -2.96
CA GLU A 240 13.78 5.96 -3.73
C GLU A 240 13.88 6.39 -5.20
N HIS A 241 12.75 6.76 -5.81
CA HIS A 241 12.73 7.27 -7.18
C HIS A 241 13.49 8.60 -7.30
N LEU A 242 13.30 9.53 -6.37
CA LEU A 242 14.05 10.80 -6.31
C LEU A 242 15.56 10.60 -6.18
N VAL A 243 16.00 9.61 -5.41
CA VAL A 243 17.43 9.25 -5.32
C VAL A 243 17.94 8.81 -6.68
N THR A 244 17.22 7.94 -7.38
CA THR A 244 17.57 7.47 -8.73
C THR A 244 17.68 8.63 -9.73
N LEU A 245 16.66 9.50 -9.78
CA LEU A 245 16.65 10.65 -10.68
C LEU A 245 17.84 11.61 -10.43
N ARG A 246 18.15 11.87 -9.18
CA ARG A 246 19.30 12.74 -8.81
C ARG A 246 20.63 12.12 -9.23
N GLN A 247 20.84 10.83 -8.98
CA GLN A 247 22.04 10.12 -9.40
C GLN A 247 22.21 10.17 -10.92
N GLN A 248 21.14 9.97 -11.69
CA GLN A 248 21.18 10.06 -13.15
C GLN A 248 21.52 11.46 -13.63
N ARG A 249 20.90 12.51 -13.08
CA ARG A 249 21.17 13.91 -13.43
C ARG A 249 22.61 14.28 -13.12
N ASP A 250 23.11 13.97 -11.93
CA ASP A 250 24.44 14.34 -11.48
C ASP A 250 25.53 13.65 -12.33
N ALA A 251 25.29 12.41 -12.77
CA ALA A 251 26.17 11.70 -13.68
C ALA A 251 26.27 12.33 -15.09
N ILE A 252 25.28 13.12 -15.50
CA ILE A 252 25.28 13.83 -16.78
C ILE A 252 26.03 15.18 -16.65
N VAL A 253 25.81 15.91 -15.56
CA VAL A 253 26.37 17.25 -15.34
C VAL A 253 27.86 17.20 -15.03
N THR A 254 28.37 16.07 -14.54
CA THR A 254 29.80 15.85 -14.25
C THR A 254 30.63 15.33 -15.43
N ARG A 255 30.02 15.09 -16.57
CA ARG A 255 30.70 14.77 -17.86
C ARG A 255 30.83 15.97 -18.75
#